data_72c90cdabead1cccdc50a3190372bd36
#
_entry.id   72c90cdabead1cccdc50a3190372bd36
#
_cell.length_a   1.000
_cell.length_b   1.000
_cell.length_c   1.000
_cell.angle_alpha   90.00
_cell.angle_beta   90.00
_cell.angle_gamma   90.00
#
_symmetry.space_group_name_H-M   'P 1'
#
loop_
_entity.id
_entity.type
_entity.pdbx_description
1 polymer ?
#
loop_
_entity_poly.entity_id
_entity_poly.type
_entity_poly.pdbx_seq_one_letter_code
_entity_poly.pdbx_strand_id
1 'polypeptide(L)'
;GKSFDVMIYNIAYNADDVKQALDVFQGNVGRYIFTSSGVLYYTADRRMPAVEDNVNFNFQPPEEEKDSPLWTYTMGKTRAEHYLVTQDSQEFTIIRPPIVLGPDDITLRGYFYLQRLMDGRPMIVTNGGVQSFRIVFSEDLAKGYLLAMDNAKAVNNTYNIVQQEIVSLKILLTEAAKALGVEPNLLQNAGDGQAHI
;
A
#
# COMPACT_ATOMS: atom_id res chain seq x y z
N GLY A 1 1.95 15.95 31.08
CA GLY A 1 1.71 15.96 29.62
C GLY A 1 0.46 15.15 29.31
N LYS A 2 -0.02 15.23 28.09
CA LYS A 2 -1.10 14.33 27.61
C LYS A 2 -0.47 13.00 27.23
N SER A 3 -1.13 11.89 27.57
CA SER A 3 -0.78 10.55 27.12
C SER A 3 -1.87 10.02 26.18
N PHE A 4 -1.47 9.13 25.27
CA PHE A 4 -2.34 8.49 24.30
C PHE A 4 -2.11 6.97 24.35
N ASP A 5 -3.17 6.19 24.25
CA ASP A 5 -3.03 4.74 24.21
C ASP A 5 -2.40 4.28 22.87
N VAL A 6 -2.79 4.92 21.77
CA VAL A 6 -2.32 4.59 20.41
C VAL A 6 -2.10 5.86 19.60
N MET A 7 -1.06 5.85 18.79
CA MET A 7 -0.82 6.84 17.74
C MET A 7 -0.78 6.13 16.37
N ILE A 8 -1.64 6.56 15.45
CA ILE A 8 -1.59 6.09 14.05
C ILE A 8 -0.79 7.11 13.24
N TYR A 9 0.29 6.67 12.61
CA TYR A 9 1.17 7.54 11.82
C TYR A 9 1.17 7.16 10.35
N ASN A 10 0.44 7.95 9.55
CA ASN A 10 0.19 7.67 8.13
C ASN A 10 1.21 8.33 7.19
N ILE A 11 1.99 9.28 7.65
CA ILE A 11 2.76 10.19 6.78
C ILE A 11 4.28 10.04 6.89
N ALA A 12 4.81 9.01 7.55
CA ALA A 12 6.24 8.74 7.54
C ALA A 12 6.67 8.09 6.23
N TYR A 13 7.64 8.68 5.57
CA TYR A 13 8.18 8.22 4.30
C TYR A 13 9.61 7.69 4.38
N ASN A 14 10.29 7.89 5.51
CA ASN A 14 11.66 7.45 5.76
C ASN A 14 11.90 7.19 7.24
N ALA A 15 13.10 6.71 7.59
CA ALA A 15 13.44 6.37 8.97
C ALA A 15 13.50 7.61 9.89
N ASP A 16 13.90 8.77 9.38
CA ASP A 16 13.98 10.00 10.17
C ASP A 16 12.60 10.49 10.60
N ASP A 17 11.59 10.35 9.73
CA ASP A 17 10.20 10.68 10.08
C ASP A 17 9.72 9.84 11.27
N VAL A 18 9.99 8.52 11.24
CA VAL A 18 9.62 7.60 12.32
C VAL A 18 10.39 7.97 13.60
N LYS A 19 11.71 8.18 13.49
CA LYS A 19 12.54 8.54 14.63
C LYS A 19 12.06 9.83 15.29
N GLN A 20 11.81 10.88 14.54
CA GLN A 20 11.31 12.15 15.06
C GLN A 20 9.97 11.98 15.79
N ALA A 21 9.05 11.20 15.23
CA ALA A 21 7.76 10.93 15.89
C ALA A 21 7.97 10.19 17.21
N LEU A 22 8.81 9.16 17.24
CA LEU A 22 9.11 8.42 18.47
C LEU A 22 9.76 9.31 19.52
N ASP A 23 10.74 10.16 19.13
CA ASP A 23 11.42 11.08 20.05
C ASP A 23 10.42 12.09 20.68
N VAL A 24 9.50 12.64 19.87
CA VAL A 24 8.50 13.62 20.35
C VAL A 24 7.50 13.01 21.30
N PHE A 25 7.06 11.78 21.03
CA PHE A 25 6.02 11.10 21.78
C PHE A 25 6.54 10.10 22.82
N GLN A 26 7.85 10.02 23.03
CA GLN A 26 8.48 9.10 23.95
C GLN A 26 7.83 9.15 25.34
N GLY A 27 7.39 7.99 25.85
CA GLY A 27 6.72 7.85 27.15
C GLY A 27 5.30 8.43 27.23
N ASN A 28 4.78 8.97 26.13
CA ASN A 28 3.43 9.55 26.07
C ASN A 28 2.48 8.79 25.13
N VAL A 29 2.95 7.73 24.46
CA VAL A 29 2.14 6.87 23.58
C VAL A 29 2.36 5.41 23.97
N GLY A 30 1.26 4.67 24.16
CA GLY A 30 1.31 3.24 24.48
C GLY A 30 1.76 2.43 23.27
N ARG A 31 1.12 2.61 22.11
CA ARG A 31 1.45 1.88 20.87
C ARG A 31 1.52 2.80 19.65
N TYR A 32 2.54 2.56 18.82
CA TYR A 32 2.74 3.24 17.55
C TYR A 32 2.24 2.37 16.40
N ILE A 33 1.20 2.78 15.68
CA ILE A 33 0.73 2.08 14.48
C ILE A 33 1.27 2.80 13.25
N PHE A 34 2.17 2.14 12.54
CA PHE A 34 2.82 2.67 11.34
C PHE A 34 2.12 2.20 10.07
N THR A 35 1.72 3.17 9.25
CA THR A 35 1.24 2.88 7.90
C THR A 35 2.42 2.77 6.96
N SER A 36 2.76 1.53 6.63
CA SER A 36 3.74 1.20 5.62
C SER A 36 3.09 1.05 4.24
N SER A 37 3.52 0.13 3.43
CA SER A 37 2.99 -0.09 2.08
C SER A 37 3.32 -1.49 1.55
N GLY A 38 2.42 -2.04 0.75
CA GLY A 38 2.71 -3.27 -0.03
C GLY A 38 3.83 -3.10 -1.06
N VAL A 39 4.26 -1.88 -1.35
CA VAL A 39 5.39 -1.61 -2.25
C VAL A 39 6.70 -2.25 -1.76
N LEU A 40 6.83 -2.52 -0.46
CA LEU A 40 8.01 -3.16 0.11
C LEU A 40 8.28 -4.54 -0.47
N TYR A 41 7.27 -5.19 -1.02
CA TYR A 41 7.43 -6.50 -1.66
C TYR A 41 8.21 -6.46 -2.98
N TYR A 42 8.55 -5.28 -3.51
CA TYR A 42 9.57 -5.16 -4.54
C TYR A 42 10.98 -5.56 -4.06
N THR A 43 11.21 -5.52 -2.73
CA THR A 43 12.47 -6.00 -2.14
C THR A 43 12.49 -7.51 -1.89
N ALA A 44 11.35 -8.18 -2.00
CA ALA A 44 11.22 -9.61 -1.72
C ALA A 44 11.81 -10.46 -2.85
N ASP A 45 12.38 -11.60 -2.48
CA ASP A 45 12.61 -12.67 -3.42
C ASP A 45 11.25 -13.14 -3.97
N ARG A 46 11.11 -13.08 -5.29
CA ARG A 46 9.86 -13.16 -6.06
C ARG A 46 9.00 -14.40 -5.79
N ARG A 47 8.50 -14.56 -4.59
CA ARG A 47 7.48 -15.55 -4.26
C ARG A 47 6.12 -14.86 -4.13
N MET A 48 5.16 -15.28 -4.92
CA MET A 48 3.79 -14.79 -4.85
C MET A 48 2.87 -15.93 -4.39
N PRO A 49 1.94 -15.69 -3.50
CA PRO A 49 1.65 -14.42 -2.84
C PRO A 49 2.70 -14.06 -1.77
N ALA A 50 3.03 -12.76 -1.69
CA ALA A 50 3.95 -12.27 -0.66
C ALA A 50 3.27 -12.27 0.71
N VAL A 51 4.01 -12.72 1.72
CA VAL A 51 3.62 -12.69 3.14
C VAL A 51 4.52 -11.72 3.91
N GLU A 52 4.14 -11.38 5.13
CA GLU A 52 4.75 -10.31 5.92
C GLU A 52 6.27 -10.49 6.09
N ASP A 53 6.74 -11.71 6.23
CA ASP A 53 8.18 -12.04 6.42
C ASP A 53 9.02 -11.96 5.13
N ASN A 54 8.41 -11.68 3.97
CA ASN A 54 9.14 -11.67 2.70
C ASN A 54 9.89 -10.37 2.41
N VAL A 55 9.74 -9.31 3.20
CA VAL A 55 10.46 -8.06 3.00
C VAL A 55 11.95 -8.25 3.31
N ASN A 56 12.80 -7.89 2.36
CA ASN A 56 14.24 -7.92 2.52
C ASN A 56 14.76 -6.52 2.90
N PHE A 57 15.05 -6.30 4.18
CA PHE A 57 15.58 -5.03 4.69
C PHE A 57 17.00 -4.71 4.20
N ASN A 58 17.74 -5.70 3.69
CA ASN A 58 19.10 -5.53 3.16
C ASN A 58 19.12 -5.38 1.63
N PHE A 59 17.95 -5.33 0.98
CA PHE A 59 17.84 -5.17 -0.45
C PHE A 59 18.49 -3.87 -0.92
N GLN A 60 19.15 -3.92 -2.08
CA GLN A 60 19.67 -2.75 -2.77
C GLN A 60 19.01 -2.65 -4.14
N PRO A 61 18.43 -1.51 -4.50
CA PRO A 61 17.83 -1.32 -5.80
C PRO A 61 18.91 -1.32 -6.90
N PRO A 62 18.54 -1.61 -8.17
CA PRO A 62 19.43 -1.47 -9.30
C PRO A 62 20.07 -0.07 -9.33
N GLU A 63 21.36 0.01 -9.60
CA GLU A 63 22.12 1.28 -9.52
C GLU A 63 21.56 2.34 -10.47
N GLU A 64 21.12 1.92 -11.66
CA GLU A 64 20.52 2.78 -12.68
C GLU A 64 19.12 3.30 -12.33
N GLU A 65 18.43 2.65 -11.39
CA GLU A 65 17.04 2.98 -10.99
C GLU A 65 16.91 3.50 -9.55
N LYS A 66 17.98 3.47 -8.77
CA LYS A 66 17.93 3.75 -7.31
C LYS A 66 17.29 5.10 -6.96
N ASP A 67 17.46 6.09 -7.84
CA ASP A 67 16.95 7.45 -7.64
C ASP A 67 15.56 7.66 -8.29
N SER A 68 14.96 6.61 -8.86
CA SER A 68 13.61 6.69 -9.40
C SER A 68 12.59 6.94 -8.28
N PRO A 69 11.44 7.57 -8.56
CA PRO A 69 10.40 7.79 -7.56
C PRO A 69 9.92 6.50 -6.88
N LEU A 70 9.85 5.39 -7.64
CA LEU A 70 9.47 4.09 -7.12
C LEU A 70 10.46 3.59 -6.07
N TRP A 71 11.77 3.55 -6.41
CA TRP A 71 12.78 3.05 -5.49
C TRP A 71 13.06 3.99 -4.33
N THR A 72 13.01 5.30 -4.54
CA THR A 72 13.09 6.28 -3.46
C THR A 72 12.00 6.04 -2.41
N TYR A 73 10.75 5.85 -2.86
CA TYR A 73 9.63 5.56 -1.96
C TYR A 73 9.75 4.19 -1.30
N THR A 74 10.06 3.15 -2.08
CA THR A 74 10.20 1.76 -1.58
C THR A 74 11.27 1.69 -0.50
N MET A 75 12.46 2.21 -0.78
CA MET A 75 13.58 2.17 0.16
C MET A 75 13.36 3.09 1.37
N GLY A 76 12.68 4.21 1.18
CA GLY A 76 12.28 5.08 2.29
C GLY A 76 11.40 4.34 3.30
N LYS A 77 10.32 3.72 2.81
CA LYS A 77 9.42 2.91 3.65
C LYS A 77 10.11 1.68 4.25
N THR A 78 10.99 1.00 3.49
CA THR A 78 11.77 -0.15 3.98
C THR A 78 12.66 0.25 5.15
N ARG A 79 13.37 1.38 5.05
CA ARG A 79 14.22 1.91 6.14
C ARG A 79 13.39 2.35 7.34
N ALA A 80 12.20 2.94 7.11
CA ALA A 80 11.27 3.32 8.18
C ALA A 80 10.81 2.10 8.99
N GLU A 81 10.40 1.01 8.31
CA GLU A 81 10.06 -0.24 8.99
C GLU A 81 11.25 -0.85 9.72
N HIS A 82 12.40 -0.93 9.04
CA HIS A 82 13.60 -1.51 9.64
C HIS A 82 13.98 -0.78 10.94
N TYR A 83 13.94 0.55 10.92
CA TYR A 83 14.17 1.34 12.13
C TYR A 83 13.17 0.98 13.23
N LEU A 84 11.88 0.90 12.90
CA LEU A 84 10.82 0.61 13.87
C LEU A 84 10.92 -0.80 14.48
N VAL A 85 11.28 -1.82 13.68
CA VAL A 85 11.40 -3.20 14.17
C VAL A 85 12.70 -3.48 14.93
N THR A 86 13.71 -2.62 14.80
CA THR A 86 15.02 -2.78 15.47
C THR A 86 15.16 -1.94 16.74
N GLN A 87 14.21 -1.06 17.05
CA GLN A 87 14.19 -0.29 18.29
C GLN A 87 13.36 -1.01 19.38
N ASP A 88 13.77 -0.88 20.64
CA ASP A 88 13.14 -1.51 21.79
C ASP A 88 12.35 -0.52 22.67
N SER A 89 12.30 0.76 22.28
CA SER A 89 11.77 1.83 23.13
C SER A 89 10.26 2.02 23.04
N GLN A 90 9.61 1.47 22.01
CA GLN A 90 8.20 1.70 21.73
C GLN A 90 7.52 0.44 21.18
N GLU A 91 6.40 0.04 21.75
CA GLU A 91 5.51 -0.95 21.14
C GLU A 91 4.95 -0.45 19.82
N PHE A 92 4.91 -1.31 18.81
CA PHE A 92 4.45 -0.95 17.49
C PHE A 92 3.47 -1.96 16.87
N THR A 93 2.80 -1.54 15.81
CA THR A 93 2.13 -2.41 14.83
C THR A 93 2.37 -1.80 13.45
N ILE A 94 2.74 -2.62 12.48
CA ILE A 94 2.95 -2.18 11.10
C ILE A 94 1.79 -2.68 10.23
N ILE A 95 1.21 -1.77 9.45
CA ILE A 95 0.15 -2.10 8.50
C ILE A 95 0.64 -1.79 7.10
N ARG A 96 0.61 -2.79 6.22
CA ARG A 96 1.01 -2.68 4.82
C ARG A 96 -0.23 -2.77 3.92
N PRO A 97 -0.87 -1.65 3.59
CA PRO A 97 -1.93 -1.65 2.60
C PRO A 97 -1.36 -1.76 1.18
N PRO A 98 -2.09 -2.39 0.25
CA PRO A 98 -1.82 -2.30 -1.19
C PRO A 98 -2.34 -0.97 -1.75
N ILE A 99 -2.83 -0.94 -2.99
CA ILE A 99 -3.55 0.20 -3.54
C ILE A 99 -4.86 0.38 -2.75
N VAL A 100 -5.01 1.53 -2.11
CA VAL A 100 -6.23 1.89 -1.38
C VAL A 100 -7.17 2.61 -2.35
N LEU A 101 -8.40 2.13 -2.46
CA LEU A 101 -9.47 2.76 -3.22
C LEU A 101 -10.64 3.07 -2.29
N GLY A 102 -11.36 4.15 -2.53
CA GLY A 102 -12.55 4.49 -1.75
C GLY A 102 -12.93 5.96 -1.89
N PRO A 103 -13.97 6.39 -1.14
CA PRO A 103 -14.33 7.78 -1.03
C PRO A 103 -13.14 8.63 -0.56
N ASP A 104 -13.10 9.87 -1.00
CA ASP A 104 -12.08 10.86 -0.62
C ASP A 104 -10.63 10.49 -1.00
N ASP A 105 -10.45 9.56 -1.96
CA ASP A 105 -9.11 9.30 -2.52
C ASP A 105 -8.60 10.54 -3.26
N ILE A 106 -7.69 11.29 -2.60
CA ILE A 106 -7.07 12.50 -3.16
C ILE A 106 -6.28 12.24 -4.44
N THR A 107 -5.92 10.99 -4.71
CA THR A 107 -5.24 10.60 -5.96
C THR A 107 -6.20 10.42 -7.12
N LEU A 108 -7.50 10.34 -6.85
CA LEU A 108 -8.60 10.15 -7.81
C LEU A 108 -8.45 8.90 -8.69
N ARG A 109 -7.63 7.92 -8.30
CA ARG A 109 -7.33 6.73 -9.13
C ARG A 109 -8.58 5.94 -9.48
N GLY A 110 -9.39 5.60 -8.47
CA GLY A 110 -10.66 4.91 -8.68
C GLY A 110 -11.66 5.76 -9.46
N TYR A 111 -11.80 7.03 -9.06
CA TYR A 111 -12.71 7.98 -9.70
C TYR A 111 -12.39 8.19 -11.19
N PHE A 112 -11.12 8.29 -11.55
CA PHE A 112 -10.69 8.42 -12.95
C PHE A 112 -11.22 7.27 -13.83
N TYR A 113 -11.12 6.03 -13.37
CA TYR A 113 -11.65 4.89 -14.12
C TYR A 113 -13.18 4.92 -14.23
N LEU A 114 -13.89 5.25 -13.13
CA LEU A 114 -15.34 5.36 -13.15
C LEU A 114 -15.80 6.45 -14.11
N GLN A 115 -15.17 7.62 -14.09
CA GLN A 115 -15.48 8.71 -15.01
C GLN A 115 -15.25 8.31 -16.47
N ARG A 116 -14.14 7.63 -16.77
CA ARG A 116 -13.84 7.16 -18.13
C ARG A 116 -14.84 6.13 -18.64
N LEU A 117 -15.32 5.24 -17.76
CA LEU A 117 -16.39 4.31 -18.10
C LEU A 117 -17.70 5.03 -18.42
N MET A 118 -18.10 6.02 -17.61
CA MET A 118 -19.30 6.82 -17.83
C MET A 118 -19.22 7.67 -19.11
N ASP A 119 -18.05 8.18 -19.45
CA ASP A 119 -17.82 8.94 -20.68
C ASP A 119 -17.93 8.09 -21.95
N GLY A 120 -17.86 6.76 -21.85
CA GLY A 120 -17.87 5.81 -22.97
C GLY A 120 -16.64 5.91 -23.89
N ARG A 121 -15.63 6.68 -23.50
CA ARG A 121 -14.41 6.88 -24.28
C ARG A 121 -13.50 5.66 -24.20
N PRO A 122 -12.72 5.37 -25.26
CA PRO A 122 -11.79 4.26 -25.24
C PRO A 122 -10.76 4.40 -24.11
N MET A 123 -10.49 3.29 -23.40
CA MET A 123 -9.42 3.18 -22.43
C MET A 123 -8.39 2.17 -22.94
N ILE A 124 -7.14 2.61 -23.04
CA ILE A 124 -6.02 1.72 -23.39
C ILE A 124 -5.66 0.90 -22.17
N VAL A 125 -5.69 -0.43 -22.32
CA VAL A 125 -5.26 -1.37 -21.29
C VAL A 125 -4.01 -2.11 -21.80
N THR A 126 -2.90 -1.95 -21.09
CA THR A 126 -1.63 -2.62 -21.44
C THR A 126 -1.76 -4.13 -21.21
N ASN A 127 -1.16 -4.92 -22.07
CA ASN A 127 -1.18 -6.39 -22.02
C ASN A 127 -2.60 -6.97 -21.82
N GLY A 128 -3.62 -6.35 -22.42
CA GLY A 128 -5.02 -6.78 -22.25
C GLY A 128 -5.58 -6.61 -20.84
N GLY A 129 -4.89 -5.87 -19.97
CA GLY A 129 -5.32 -5.60 -18.60
C GLY A 129 -5.28 -6.82 -17.68
N VAL A 130 -4.48 -7.86 -18.01
CA VAL A 130 -4.46 -9.13 -17.25
C VAL A 130 -3.50 -9.13 -16.06
N GLN A 131 -2.65 -8.11 -15.94
CA GLN A 131 -1.73 -8.00 -14.82
C GLN A 131 -2.52 -7.93 -13.50
N SER A 132 -2.20 -8.85 -12.59
CA SER A 132 -2.89 -8.98 -11.33
C SER A 132 -2.29 -8.07 -10.25
N PHE A 133 -3.14 -7.50 -9.42
CA PHE A 133 -2.74 -6.71 -8.27
C PHE A 133 -3.74 -6.88 -7.11
N ARG A 134 -3.38 -6.34 -5.96
CA ARG A 134 -4.25 -6.31 -4.78
C ARG A 134 -4.71 -4.88 -4.54
N ILE A 135 -5.93 -4.77 -4.02
CA ILE A 135 -6.52 -3.52 -3.56
C ILE A 135 -7.09 -3.71 -2.17
N VAL A 136 -7.42 -2.62 -1.53
CA VAL A 136 -8.24 -2.59 -0.31
C VAL A 136 -9.17 -1.39 -0.38
N PHE A 137 -10.40 -1.56 0.09
CA PHE A 137 -11.34 -0.45 0.22
C PHE A 137 -11.01 0.35 1.49
N SER A 138 -11.06 1.68 1.42
CA SER A 138 -10.62 2.57 2.51
C SER A 138 -11.31 2.29 3.84
N GLU A 139 -12.62 1.99 3.82
CA GLU A 139 -13.36 1.64 5.04
C GLU A 139 -12.93 0.31 5.65
N ASP A 140 -12.58 -0.69 4.82
CA ASP A 140 -12.11 -1.98 5.32
C ASP A 140 -10.69 -1.87 5.87
N LEU A 141 -9.86 -1.03 5.24
CA LEU A 141 -8.56 -0.66 5.80
C LEU A 141 -8.73 0.02 7.17
N ALA A 142 -9.65 0.97 7.32
CA ALA A 142 -9.95 1.65 8.59
C ALA A 142 -10.41 0.65 9.67
N LYS A 143 -11.27 -0.31 9.33
CA LYS A 143 -11.65 -1.41 10.24
C LYS A 143 -10.43 -2.22 10.68
N GLY A 144 -9.49 -2.48 9.76
CA GLY A 144 -8.23 -3.17 10.08
C GLY A 144 -7.40 -2.41 11.11
N TYR A 145 -7.32 -1.07 11.01
CA TYR A 145 -6.67 -0.24 12.05
C TYR A 145 -7.35 -0.36 13.40
N LEU A 146 -8.70 -0.27 13.45
CA LEU A 146 -9.45 -0.41 14.69
C LEU A 146 -9.21 -1.78 15.33
N LEU A 147 -9.23 -2.86 14.56
CA LEU A 147 -8.93 -4.19 15.06
C LEU A 147 -7.50 -4.31 15.60
N ALA A 148 -6.53 -3.65 14.93
CA ALA A 148 -5.15 -3.64 15.39
C ALA A 148 -4.97 -2.85 16.68
N MET A 149 -5.70 -1.74 16.85
CA MET A 149 -5.67 -0.91 18.07
C MET A 149 -6.10 -1.70 19.31
N ASP A 150 -7.19 -2.46 19.20
CA ASP A 150 -7.82 -3.14 20.33
C ASP A 150 -7.25 -4.53 20.61
N ASN A 151 -6.30 -5.02 19.77
CA ASN A 151 -5.79 -6.38 19.86
C ASN A 151 -4.38 -6.42 20.42
N ALA A 152 -4.21 -7.04 21.59
CA ALA A 152 -2.90 -7.25 22.20
C ALA A 152 -1.97 -8.13 21.31
N LYS A 153 -2.52 -9.03 20.47
CA LYS A 153 -1.74 -9.84 19.53
C LYS A 153 -1.16 -9.02 18.39
N ALA A 154 -1.60 -7.79 18.20
CA ALA A 154 -1.06 -6.91 17.18
C ALA A 154 0.22 -6.17 17.62
N VAL A 155 0.58 -6.26 18.90
CA VAL A 155 1.79 -5.65 19.45
C VAL A 155 3.02 -6.29 18.82
N ASN A 156 3.93 -5.45 18.31
CA ASN A 156 5.19 -5.83 17.67
C ASN A 156 5.02 -6.81 16.49
N ASN A 157 3.92 -6.64 15.76
CA ASN A 157 3.62 -7.45 14.58
C ASN A 157 3.33 -6.59 13.35
N THR A 158 3.49 -7.21 12.18
CA THR A 158 3.21 -6.62 10.87
C THR A 158 2.04 -7.34 10.21
N TYR A 159 1.18 -6.61 9.53
CA TYR A 159 0.00 -7.15 8.85
C TYR A 159 -0.18 -6.57 7.46
N ASN A 160 -0.44 -7.45 6.50
CA ASN A 160 -1.02 -7.08 5.22
C ASN A 160 -2.55 -6.91 5.38
N ILE A 161 -3.07 -5.72 5.09
CA ILE A 161 -4.52 -5.52 5.05
C ILE A 161 -4.93 -5.36 3.59
N VAL A 162 -5.48 -6.41 3.03
CA VAL A 162 -5.80 -6.53 1.61
C VAL A 162 -7.14 -7.23 1.41
N GLN A 163 -7.81 -7.00 0.28
CA GLN A 163 -8.94 -7.84 -0.12
C GLN A 163 -8.49 -9.27 -0.40
N GLN A 164 -9.39 -10.22 -0.18
CA GLN A 164 -9.14 -11.63 -0.48
C GLN A 164 -9.00 -11.86 -2.00
N GLU A 165 -9.77 -11.15 -2.79
CA GLU A 165 -9.79 -11.28 -4.24
C GLU A 165 -8.53 -10.72 -4.87
N ILE A 166 -8.00 -11.46 -5.84
CA ILE A 166 -6.98 -10.98 -6.75
C ILE A 166 -7.68 -10.36 -7.94
N VAL A 167 -7.40 -9.09 -8.22
CA VAL A 167 -7.99 -8.40 -9.35
C VAL A 167 -6.96 -8.11 -10.43
N SER A 168 -7.42 -7.99 -11.67
CA SER A 168 -6.68 -7.36 -12.74
C SER A 168 -7.37 -6.07 -13.16
N LEU A 169 -6.68 -5.20 -13.89
CA LEU A 169 -7.31 -3.97 -14.38
C LEU A 169 -8.55 -4.28 -15.22
N LYS A 170 -8.50 -5.33 -16.05
CA LYS A 170 -9.65 -5.78 -16.85
C LYS A 170 -10.82 -6.19 -15.96
N ILE A 171 -10.58 -7.00 -14.93
CA ILE A 171 -11.64 -7.42 -13.99
C ILE A 171 -12.22 -6.19 -13.28
N LEU A 172 -11.38 -5.31 -12.74
CA LEU A 172 -11.81 -4.10 -12.05
C LEU A 172 -12.72 -3.24 -12.94
N LEU A 173 -12.31 -2.97 -14.19
CA LEU A 173 -13.06 -2.15 -15.12
C LEU A 173 -14.37 -2.85 -15.58
N THR A 174 -14.34 -4.16 -15.77
CA THR A 174 -15.54 -4.92 -16.16
C THR A 174 -16.60 -4.91 -15.06
N GLU A 175 -16.20 -5.17 -13.81
CA GLU A 175 -17.14 -5.15 -12.68
C GLU A 175 -17.63 -3.72 -12.38
N ALA A 176 -16.77 -2.71 -12.50
CA ALA A 176 -17.18 -1.32 -12.35
C ALA A 176 -18.18 -0.89 -13.45
N ALA A 177 -17.94 -1.26 -14.71
CA ALA A 177 -18.86 -1.00 -15.83
C ALA A 177 -20.21 -1.66 -15.61
N LYS A 178 -20.23 -2.92 -15.18
CA LYS A 178 -21.44 -3.65 -14.81
C LYS A 178 -22.24 -2.94 -13.71
N ALA A 179 -21.54 -2.47 -12.66
CA ALA A 179 -22.17 -1.74 -11.56
C ALA A 179 -22.76 -0.39 -12.01
N LEU A 180 -22.14 0.26 -13.00
CA LEU A 180 -22.59 1.52 -13.59
C LEU A 180 -23.67 1.33 -14.68
N GLY A 181 -23.94 0.10 -15.13
CA GLY A 181 -24.84 -0.20 -16.22
C GLY A 181 -24.34 0.27 -17.59
N VAL A 182 -23.02 0.29 -17.81
CA VAL A 182 -22.38 0.71 -19.06
C VAL A 182 -21.52 -0.42 -19.63
N GLU A 183 -21.22 -0.35 -20.94
CA GLU A 183 -20.27 -1.27 -21.57
C GLU A 183 -18.86 -0.66 -21.57
N PRO A 184 -17.84 -1.42 -21.12
CA PRO A 184 -16.47 -0.91 -21.09
C PRO A 184 -15.85 -0.90 -22.49
N ASN A 185 -15.40 0.26 -22.96
CA ASN A 185 -14.71 0.41 -24.25
C ASN A 185 -13.18 0.27 -24.02
N LEU A 186 -12.69 -0.97 -23.99
CA LEU A 186 -11.29 -1.29 -23.71
C LEU A 186 -10.53 -1.56 -25.00
N LEU A 187 -9.51 -0.75 -25.27
CA LEU A 187 -8.57 -0.96 -26.36
C LEU A 187 -7.33 -1.68 -25.84
N GLN A 188 -7.00 -2.80 -26.45
CA GLN A 188 -5.76 -3.50 -26.17
C GLN A 188 -4.64 -2.82 -26.94
N ASN A 189 -3.62 -2.35 -26.25
CA ASN A 189 -2.38 -2.00 -26.91
C ASN A 189 -1.63 -3.31 -27.22
N ALA A 190 -1.43 -3.60 -28.49
CA ALA A 190 -0.52 -4.63 -28.95
C ALA A 190 0.94 -4.12 -28.84
N GLY A 191 1.31 -3.60 -27.68
CA GLY A 191 2.66 -3.10 -27.42
C GLY A 191 3.63 -4.27 -27.28
N ASP A 192 4.75 -4.14 -27.92
CA ASP A 192 5.92 -4.99 -27.81
C ASP A 192 6.33 -5.10 -26.34
N GLY A 193 5.94 -6.12 -25.65
CA GLY A 193 6.38 -6.72 -24.38
C GLY A 193 7.28 -5.97 -23.36
N GLN A 194 7.44 -4.68 -23.47
CA GLN A 194 8.16 -3.84 -22.52
C GLN A 194 7.21 -2.86 -21.84
N ALA A 195 6.51 -3.35 -20.82
CA ALA A 195 5.87 -2.46 -19.86
C ALA A 195 6.95 -1.93 -18.92
N HIS A 196 7.38 -0.71 -19.14
CA HIS A 196 8.01 0.07 -18.08
C HIS A 196 6.89 0.43 -17.09
N ILE A 197 6.90 -0.21 -15.91
CA ILE A 197 6.10 0.14 -14.73
C ILE A 197 6.86 1.19 -13.95
#